data_d2e3c26867b3f0160760f62e1ed9d4ee
#
_entry.id   d2e3c26867b3f0160760f62e1ed9d4ee
#
_cell.length_a   1.000
_cell.length_b   1.000
_cell.length_c   1.000
_cell.angle_alpha   90.00
_cell.angle_beta   90.00
_cell.angle_gamma   90.00
#
_symmetry.space_group_name_H-M   'P 1'
#
loop_
_entity.id
_entity.type
_entity.pdbx_description
1 polymer ?
#
loop_
_entity_poly.entity_id
_entity_poly.type
_entity_poly.pdbx_seq_one_letter_code
_entity_poly.pdbx_strand_id
1 'polypeptide(L)'
;NDIKLFITEWNFTASVRNYLNDSCFSGAYIIKNVLDLYGKIDDIAHFVATDRTQQYYDSTELLFGGTGILSKDGILKPSGFAFDFLSRLYPYYIGQGENYLISTDQHDSYGIICHNQKALGYNYYFTKEDELEKEHLWRYFENRDELELNLTLTDISEGTYQIKVYRINEKNGSVFSIWSEMEYEKQLSRNDIKYFRRVCEPKL
;
A
#
# COMPACT_ATOMS: atom_id res chain seq x y z
N ASN A 1 -24.83 22.94 -11.90
CA ASN A 1 -23.39 23.24 -11.89
C ASN A 1 -22.71 22.09 -11.18
N ASP A 2 -22.12 21.20 -11.96
CA ASP A 2 -21.32 20.09 -11.41
C ASP A 2 -19.97 20.67 -10.99
N ILE A 3 -19.79 20.89 -9.70
CA ILE A 3 -18.51 21.29 -9.12
C ILE A 3 -17.65 20.04 -9.06
N LYS A 4 -16.47 20.10 -9.70
CA LYS A 4 -15.47 19.03 -9.62
C LYS A 4 -14.63 19.20 -8.36
N LEU A 5 -14.37 18.08 -7.68
CA LEU A 5 -13.58 18.02 -6.46
C LEU A 5 -12.27 17.25 -6.71
N PHE A 6 -11.15 17.94 -6.53
CA PHE A 6 -9.81 17.38 -6.69
C PHE A 6 -9.06 17.48 -5.37
N ILE A 7 -8.47 16.36 -4.92
CA ILE A 7 -7.49 16.34 -3.84
C ILE A 7 -6.11 16.30 -4.49
N THR A 8 -5.44 17.46 -4.56
CA THR A 8 -4.19 17.63 -5.32
C THR A 8 -2.96 17.13 -4.59
N GLU A 9 -3.01 17.01 -3.27
CA GLU A 9 -1.94 16.43 -2.45
C GLU A 9 -2.57 15.66 -1.28
N TRP A 10 -2.15 14.42 -1.11
CA TRP A 10 -2.63 13.56 -0.05
C TRP A 10 -1.61 12.52 0.35
N ASN A 11 -1.48 12.25 1.63
CA ASN A 11 -0.73 11.16 2.21
C ASN A 11 -1.26 10.83 3.61
N PHE A 12 -0.73 9.77 4.22
CA PHE A 12 -1.02 9.38 5.60
C PHE A 12 -0.53 10.42 6.61
N THR A 13 0.66 10.96 6.40
CA THR A 13 1.30 11.95 7.27
C THR A 13 2.13 12.94 6.45
N ALA A 14 2.34 14.13 6.99
CA ALA A 14 3.30 15.09 6.47
C ALA A 14 4.75 14.76 6.88
N SER A 15 4.96 13.88 7.86
CA SER A 15 6.28 13.48 8.30
C SER A 15 6.97 12.61 7.26
N VAL A 16 8.22 12.94 6.95
CA VAL A 16 9.10 12.16 6.07
C VAL A 16 10.02 11.23 6.86
N ARG A 17 9.68 10.94 8.12
CA ARG A 17 10.42 10.04 9.02
C ARG A 17 9.51 9.06 9.75
N ASN A 18 8.40 8.71 9.16
CA ASN A 18 7.44 7.77 9.73
C ASN A 18 7.53 6.43 9.00
N TYR A 19 8.11 5.42 9.62
CA TYR A 19 8.30 4.09 9.02
C TYR A 19 7.02 3.37 8.62
N LEU A 20 5.84 3.82 9.08
CA LEU A 20 4.56 3.31 8.56
C LEU A 20 4.40 3.60 7.06
N ASN A 21 5.01 4.67 6.53
CA ASN A 21 5.05 4.97 5.10
C ASN A 21 5.78 3.90 4.28
N ASP A 22 6.74 3.20 4.89
CA ASP A 22 7.55 2.18 4.23
C ASP A 22 6.97 0.77 4.40
N SER A 23 6.00 0.61 5.28
CA SER A 23 5.40 -0.69 5.65
C SER A 23 4.15 -1.03 4.83
N CYS A 24 3.64 -2.25 5.01
CA CYS A 24 2.37 -2.69 4.39
C CYS A 24 1.17 -1.84 4.81
N PHE A 25 1.25 -1.13 5.94
CA PHE A 25 0.23 -0.18 6.38
C PHE A 25 -0.08 0.85 5.29
N SER A 26 0.94 1.44 4.65
CA SER A 26 0.76 2.49 3.65
C SER A 26 -0.02 1.99 2.42
N GLY A 27 0.24 0.77 1.97
CA GLY A 27 -0.50 0.19 0.84
C GLY A 27 -1.98 -0.04 1.16
N ALA A 28 -2.26 -0.62 2.33
CA ALA A 28 -3.63 -0.83 2.79
C ALA A 28 -4.36 0.51 3.01
N TYR A 29 -3.67 1.52 3.57
CA TYR A 29 -4.18 2.87 3.76
C TYR A 29 -4.60 3.53 2.44
N ILE A 30 -3.79 3.41 1.39
CA ILE A 30 -4.11 3.95 0.06
C ILE A 30 -5.36 3.27 -0.49
N ILE A 31 -5.42 1.94 -0.51
CA ILE A 31 -6.57 1.21 -1.02
C ILE A 31 -7.83 1.62 -0.26
N LYS A 32 -7.81 1.59 1.07
CA LYS A 32 -8.94 1.99 1.90
C LYS A 32 -9.47 3.37 1.51
N ASN A 33 -8.60 4.38 1.47
CA ASN A 33 -9.03 5.75 1.21
C ASN A 33 -9.54 5.93 -0.23
N VAL A 34 -8.95 5.27 -1.22
CA VAL A 34 -9.45 5.29 -2.59
C VAL A 34 -10.84 4.64 -2.66
N LEU A 35 -11.06 3.53 -1.99
CA LEU A 35 -12.39 2.89 -1.93
C LEU A 35 -13.41 3.77 -1.23
N ASP A 36 -13.06 4.38 -0.11
CA ASP A 36 -13.94 5.28 0.66
C ASP A 36 -14.36 6.53 -0.12
N LEU A 37 -13.48 7.00 -1.01
CA LEU A 37 -13.69 8.19 -1.83
C LEU A 37 -14.26 7.90 -3.22
N TYR A 38 -14.32 6.63 -3.61
CA TYR A 38 -14.83 6.23 -4.92
C TYR A 38 -16.24 6.78 -5.18
N GLY A 39 -16.41 7.47 -6.31
CA GLY A 39 -17.66 8.12 -6.68
C GLY A 39 -18.03 9.39 -5.90
N LYS A 40 -17.18 9.84 -4.96
CA LYS A 40 -17.41 11.06 -4.15
C LYS A 40 -16.54 12.23 -4.59
N ILE A 41 -15.42 11.96 -5.23
CA ILE A 41 -14.48 12.96 -5.75
C ILE A 41 -14.09 12.61 -7.17
N ASP A 42 -13.59 13.59 -7.92
CA ASP A 42 -13.18 13.40 -9.31
C ASP A 42 -11.74 12.88 -9.42
N ASP A 43 -10.85 13.28 -8.52
CA ASP A 43 -9.45 12.84 -8.54
C ASP A 43 -8.78 13.00 -7.17
N ILE A 44 -7.74 12.17 -6.93
CA ILE A 44 -6.90 12.22 -5.74
C ILE A 44 -5.44 11.94 -6.10
N ALA A 45 -4.55 12.85 -5.77
CA ALA A 45 -3.11 12.74 -6.04
C ALA A 45 -2.32 12.43 -4.76
N HIS A 46 -1.56 11.35 -4.79
CA HIS A 46 -0.67 10.98 -3.68
C HIS A 46 0.62 11.82 -3.69
N PHE A 47 0.98 12.35 -2.56
CA PHE A 47 2.26 13.02 -2.34
C PHE A 47 3.23 12.05 -1.64
N VAL A 48 4.26 11.49 -2.27
CA VAL A 48 4.90 11.89 -3.51
C VAL A 48 5.37 10.63 -4.29
N ALA A 49 5.84 10.79 -5.50
CA ALA A 49 6.29 9.67 -6.33
C ALA A 49 7.57 8.99 -5.79
N THR A 50 8.53 9.74 -5.22
CA THR A 50 9.82 9.18 -4.78
C THR A 50 10.37 9.89 -3.56
N ASP A 51 11.03 9.11 -2.70
CA ASP A 51 11.74 9.62 -1.52
C ASP A 51 12.96 10.47 -1.89
N ARG A 52 13.43 10.44 -3.14
CA ARG A 52 14.57 11.27 -3.59
C ARG A 52 14.31 12.78 -3.54
N THR A 53 13.06 13.20 -3.54
CA THR A 53 12.66 14.60 -3.43
C THR A 53 12.49 15.05 -1.98
N GLN A 54 12.70 14.16 -1.03
CA GLN A 54 12.46 14.41 0.39
C GLN A 54 13.71 14.84 1.14
N GLN A 55 13.53 15.45 2.29
CA GLN A 55 14.60 16.07 3.09
C GLN A 55 15.71 15.09 3.49
N TYR A 56 15.42 13.80 3.66
CA TYR A 56 16.38 12.79 4.12
C TYR A 56 16.82 11.82 3.02
N TYR A 57 16.78 12.25 1.76
CA TYR A 57 17.17 11.43 0.60
C TYR A 57 18.62 10.93 0.66
N ASP A 58 19.48 11.58 1.42
CA ASP A 58 20.89 11.24 1.65
C ASP A 58 21.11 10.33 2.87
N SER A 59 20.04 9.87 3.52
CA SER A 59 20.11 8.88 4.60
C SER A 59 20.94 7.67 4.18
N THR A 60 21.77 7.15 5.07
CA THR A 60 22.51 5.90 4.88
C THR A 60 21.62 4.67 4.98
N GLU A 61 20.44 4.79 5.58
CA GLU A 61 19.48 3.69 5.70
C GLU A 61 18.78 3.42 4.38
N LEU A 62 18.40 2.17 4.13
CA LEU A 62 17.63 1.77 2.94
C LEU A 62 16.31 2.53 2.85
N LEU A 63 15.61 2.58 3.98
CA LEU A 63 14.34 3.27 4.17
C LEU A 63 14.48 4.22 5.36
N PHE A 64 13.78 5.34 5.30
CA PHE A 64 13.85 6.37 6.35
C PHE A 64 12.47 6.94 6.74
N GLY A 65 11.39 6.26 6.34
CA GLY A 65 10.03 6.71 6.63
C GLY A 65 9.52 7.77 5.66
N GLY A 66 10.11 7.88 4.48
CA GLY A 66 9.71 8.84 3.44
C GLY A 66 8.32 8.52 2.88
N THR A 67 7.65 9.54 2.34
CA THR A 67 6.27 9.45 1.82
C THR A 67 6.17 9.00 0.37
N GLY A 68 7.30 8.79 -0.32
CA GLY A 68 7.34 8.34 -1.69
C GLY A 68 6.78 6.93 -1.89
N ILE A 69 6.21 6.66 -3.06
CA ILE A 69 5.84 5.31 -3.48
C ILE A 69 7.06 4.48 -3.94
N LEU A 70 8.14 5.18 -4.31
CA LEU A 70 9.47 4.62 -4.59
C LEU A 70 10.44 5.08 -3.51
N SER A 71 11.23 4.16 -2.97
CA SER A 71 12.35 4.51 -2.10
C SER A 71 13.38 5.39 -2.81
N LYS A 72 14.30 6.01 -2.07
CA LYS A 72 15.40 6.79 -2.65
C LYS A 72 16.27 5.99 -3.62
N ASP A 73 16.32 4.68 -3.48
CA ASP A 73 17.07 3.74 -4.33
C ASP A 73 16.20 3.12 -5.45
N GLY A 74 14.97 3.60 -5.63
CA GLY A 74 14.05 3.18 -6.68
C GLY A 74 13.49 1.77 -6.47
N ILE A 75 13.27 1.36 -5.23
CA ILE A 75 12.55 0.14 -4.87
C ILE A 75 11.09 0.52 -4.68
N LEU A 76 10.18 -0.21 -5.32
CA LEU A 76 8.75 0.03 -5.15
C LEU A 76 8.32 -0.39 -3.74
N LYS A 77 7.63 0.52 -3.03
CA LYS A 77 7.12 0.27 -1.69
C LYS A 77 5.70 -0.29 -1.74
N PRO A 78 5.16 -0.83 -0.63
CA PRO A 78 3.77 -1.29 -0.58
C PRO A 78 2.74 -0.25 -1.05
N SER A 79 2.99 1.03 -0.79
CA SER A 79 2.20 2.15 -1.32
C SER A 79 2.16 2.18 -2.86
N GLY A 80 3.28 1.91 -3.51
CA GLY A 80 3.36 1.88 -4.98
C GLY A 80 2.61 0.68 -5.56
N PHE A 81 2.69 -0.48 -4.92
CA PHE A 81 1.91 -1.65 -5.34
C PHE A 81 0.40 -1.47 -5.14
N ALA A 82 -0.04 -0.65 -4.17
CA ALA A 82 -1.45 -0.31 -4.05
C ALA A 82 -1.99 0.37 -5.31
N PHE A 83 -1.23 1.30 -5.90
CA PHE A 83 -1.60 1.92 -7.18
C PHE A 83 -1.55 0.93 -8.34
N ASP A 84 -0.56 0.04 -8.39
CA ASP A 84 -0.51 -1.04 -9.39
C ASP A 84 -1.77 -1.92 -9.30
N PHE A 85 -2.20 -2.31 -8.10
CA PHE A 85 -3.41 -3.11 -7.91
C PHE A 85 -4.68 -2.35 -8.31
N LEU A 86 -4.80 -1.10 -7.93
CA LEU A 86 -5.93 -0.24 -8.33
C LEU A 86 -5.99 -0.09 -9.86
N SER A 87 -4.84 0.02 -10.53
CA SER A 87 -4.78 0.15 -12.00
C SER A 87 -5.21 -1.10 -12.76
N ARG A 88 -5.26 -2.25 -12.08
CA ARG A 88 -5.70 -3.53 -12.67
C ARG A 88 -7.20 -3.77 -12.56
N LEU A 89 -7.93 -2.89 -11.90
CA LEU A 89 -9.39 -2.97 -11.84
C LEU A 89 -9.99 -2.67 -13.22
N TYR A 90 -11.11 -3.30 -13.50
CA TYR A 90 -11.88 -3.05 -14.71
C TYR A 90 -12.72 -1.76 -14.58
N PRO A 91 -13.15 -1.17 -15.71
CA PRO A 91 -13.78 0.14 -15.69
C PRO A 91 -15.21 0.17 -15.11
N TYR A 92 -15.87 -0.98 -15.01
CA TYR A 92 -17.27 -1.03 -14.57
C TYR A 92 -17.35 -1.55 -13.13
N TYR A 93 -17.95 -0.73 -12.28
CA TYR A 93 -18.20 -1.06 -10.88
C TYR A 93 -19.36 -2.05 -10.75
N ILE A 94 -19.19 -3.08 -9.91
CA ILE A 94 -20.25 -4.04 -9.53
C ILE A 94 -20.73 -3.77 -8.11
N GLY A 95 -19.82 -3.66 -7.14
CA GLY A 95 -20.17 -3.47 -5.75
C GLY A 95 -18.95 -3.27 -4.87
N GLN A 96 -19.19 -2.78 -3.65
CA GLN A 96 -18.15 -2.65 -2.63
C GLN A 96 -18.72 -2.91 -1.24
N GLY A 97 -17.84 -3.30 -0.33
CA GLY A 97 -18.04 -3.30 1.11
C GLY A 97 -16.98 -2.47 1.79
N GLU A 98 -16.93 -2.56 3.09
CA GLU A 98 -15.96 -1.80 3.90
C GLU A 98 -14.50 -2.06 3.48
N ASN A 99 -14.17 -3.30 3.11
CA ASN A 99 -12.80 -3.74 2.88
C ASN A 99 -12.52 -4.20 1.44
N TYR A 100 -13.47 -4.06 0.52
CA TYR A 100 -13.30 -4.54 -0.85
C TYR A 100 -14.11 -3.72 -1.87
N LEU A 101 -13.67 -3.80 -3.13
CA LEU A 101 -14.39 -3.33 -4.31
C LEU A 101 -14.30 -4.39 -5.41
N ILE A 102 -15.38 -4.56 -6.17
CA ILE A 102 -15.49 -5.49 -7.28
C ILE A 102 -15.81 -4.71 -8.55
N SER A 103 -15.09 -5.02 -9.62
CA SER A 103 -15.25 -4.44 -10.95
C SER A 103 -15.31 -5.51 -12.04
N THR A 104 -15.74 -5.15 -13.24
CA THR A 104 -15.85 -6.04 -14.40
C THR A 104 -15.53 -5.30 -15.69
N ASP A 105 -15.18 -6.05 -16.75
CA ASP A 105 -15.12 -5.57 -18.12
C ASP A 105 -16.47 -5.65 -18.84
N GLN A 106 -17.54 -6.07 -18.14
CA GLN A 106 -18.90 -6.40 -18.68
C GLN A 106 -18.95 -7.61 -19.61
N HIS A 107 -17.90 -8.42 -19.63
CA HIS A 107 -17.86 -9.71 -20.33
C HIS A 107 -17.63 -10.80 -19.28
N ASP A 108 -16.47 -11.42 -19.30
CA ASP A 108 -16.19 -12.59 -18.47
C ASP A 108 -15.02 -12.36 -17.49
N SER A 109 -14.62 -11.10 -17.28
CA SER A 109 -13.50 -10.75 -16.39
C SER A 109 -13.96 -9.94 -15.20
N TYR A 110 -13.44 -10.29 -14.04
CA TYR A 110 -13.74 -9.66 -12.76
C TYR A 110 -12.46 -9.27 -12.04
N GLY A 111 -12.42 -8.05 -11.53
CA GLY A 111 -11.35 -7.53 -10.68
C GLY A 111 -11.87 -7.34 -9.27
N ILE A 112 -11.16 -7.90 -8.30
CA ILE A 112 -11.48 -7.72 -6.88
C ILE A 112 -10.25 -7.15 -6.20
N ILE A 113 -10.40 -6.03 -5.52
CA ILE A 113 -9.38 -5.48 -4.65
C ILE A 113 -9.89 -5.46 -3.21
N CYS A 114 -9.02 -5.80 -2.27
CA CYS A 114 -9.35 -5.76 -0.85
C CYS A 114 -8.17 -5.31 -0.01
N HIS A 115 -8.45 -4.85 1.20
CA HIS A 115 -7.46 -4.42 2.18
C HIS A 115 -7.83 -4.87 3.58
N ASN A 116 -6.80 -5.01 4.42
CA ASN A 116 -6.95 -5.16 5.87
C ASN A 116 -6.24 -4.00 6.57
N GLN A 117 -6.74 -2.77 6.34
CA GLN A 117 -6.19 -1.57 6.97
C GLN A 117 -6.41 -1.64 8.48
N LYS A 118 -5.33 -1.49 9.23
CA LYS A 118 -5.36 -1.47 10.68
C LYS A 118 -5.56 -0.06 11.21
N ALA A 119 -6.39 0.07 12.25
CA ALA A 119 -6.48 1.30 13.02
C ALA A 119 -5.22 1.49 13.86
N LEU A 120 -4.81 2.74 14.03
CA LEU A 120 -3.70 3.10 14.90
C LEU A 120 -4.19 3.25 16.33
N GLY A 121 -3.49 2.59 17.23
CA GLY A 121 -3.81 2.57 18.64
C GLY A 121 -3.26 3.76 19.42
N TYR A 122 -3.60 3.80 20.71
CA TYR A 122 -3.19 4.83 21.64
C TYR A 122 -1.67 5.11 21.62
N ASN A 123 -0.85 4.07 21.56
CA ASN A 123 0.61 4.22 21.54
C ASN A 123 1.12 5.06 20.37
N TYR A 124 0.48 4.99 19.20
CA TYR A 124 0.87 5.81 18.07
C TYR A 124 0.68 7.31 18.34
N TYR A 125 -0.47 7.69 18.86
CA TYR A 125 -0.82 9.10 19.08
C TYR A 125 -0.02 9.78 20.18
N PHE A 126 0.65 9.01 21.03
CA PHE A 126 1.53 9.51 22.12
C PHE A 126 3.02 9.33 21.82
N THR A 127 3.38 8.83 20.66
CA THR A 127 4.76 8.71 20.19
C THR A 127 4.99 9.72 19.08
N LYS A 128 6.11 10.46 19.12
CA LYS A 128 6.46 11.32 18.00
C LYS A 128 6.81 10.46 16.78
N GLU A 129 6.45 10.92 15.58
CA GLU A 129 6.62 10.14 14.36
C GLU A 129 8.07 9.76 14.05
N ASP A 130 9.04 10.60 14.44
CA ASP A 130 10.47 10.33 14.30
C ASP A 130 11.07 9.48 15.45
N GLU A 131 10.26 9.17 16.46
CA GLU A 131 10.60 8.27 17.56
C GLU A 131 9.94 6.88 17.41
N LEU A 132 9.24 6.63 16.31
CA LEU A 132 8.64 5.33 16.04
C LEU A 132 9.73 4.25 15.87
N GLU A 133 9.63 3.20 16.69
CA GLU A 133 10.55 2.07 16.64
C GLU A 133 10.23 1.18 15.42
N LYS A 134 11.09 1.20 14.40
CA LYS A 134 10.92 0.43 13.18
C LYS A 134 10.88 -1.09 13.44
N GLU A 135 11.56 -1.55 14.48
CA GLU A 135 11.61 -2.95 14.91
C GLU A 135 10.28 -3.44 15.50
N HIS A 136 9.42 -2.51 15.90
CA HIS A 136 8.21 -2.82 16.67
C HIS A 136 6.97 -2.08 16.16
N LEU A 137 6.85 -1.84 14.85
CA LEU A 137 5.70 -1.10 14.26
C LEU A 137 4.34 -1.70 14.65
N TRP A 138 4.27 -3.00 14.89
CA TRP A 138 3.05 -3.69 15.32
C TRP A 138 2.48 -3.17 16.65
N ARG A 139 3.28 -2.51 17.50
CA ARG A 139 2.84 -1.93 18.80
C ARG A 139 1.93 -0.72 18.63
N TYR A 140 1.94 -0.13 17.44
CA TYR A 140 1.17 1.07 17.14
C TYR A 140 -0.21 0.79 16.57
N PHE A 141 -0.57 -0.48 16.35
CA PHE A 141 -1.89 -0.88 15.89
C PHE A 141 -2.81 -1.26 17.05
N GLU A 142 -4.12 -0.99 16.91
CA GLU A 142 -5.11 -1.39 17.91
C GLU A 142 -5.23 -2.91 18.02
N ASN A 143 -5.16 -3.60 16.87
CA ASN A 143 -5.22 -5.05 16.80
C ASN A 143 -4.38 -5.58 15.63
N ARG A 144 -4.21 -6.90 15.59
CA ARG A 144 -3.49 -7.63 14.54
C ARG A 144 -4.37 -8.69 13.89
N ASP A 145 -5.69 -8.58 14.02
CA ASP A 145 -6.63 -9.59 13.59
C ASP A 145 -6.55 -9.79 12.07
N GLU A 146 -6.69 -11.01 11.63
CA GLU A 146 -6.85 -11.35 10.23
C GLU A 146 -8.25 -10.97 9.76
N LEU A 147 -8.36 -10.54 8.52
CA LEU A 147 -9.63 -10.28 7.85
C LEU A 147 -9.97 -11.48 6.98
N GLU A 148 -11.09 -12.12 7.25
CA GLU A 148 -11.67 -13.14 6.39
C GLU A 148 -12.80 -12.52 5.56
N LEU A 149 -12.69 -12.61 4.23
CA LEU A 149 -13.71 -12.15 3.28
C LEU A 149 -14.27 -13.34 2.52
N ASN A 150 -15.57 -13.58 2.67
CA ASN A 150 -16.32 -14.57 1.93
C ASN A 150 -17.17 -13.85 0.87
N LEU A 151 -16.71 -13.86 -0.39
CA LEU A 151 -17.36 -13.20 -1.50
C LEU A 151 -17.97 -14.23 -2.45
N THR A 152 -19.23 -14.02 -2.81
CA THR A 152 -19.93 -14.85 -3.80
C THR A 152 -20.35 -13.98 -4.96
N LEU A 153 -19.88 -14.31 -6.16
CA LEU A 153 -20.34 -13.72 -7.41
C LEU A 153 -21.51 -14.55 -7.95
N THR A 154 -22.65 -13.92 -8.11
CA THR A 154 -23.84 -14.54 -8.71
C THR A 154 -24.06 -14.02 -10.13
N ASP A 155 -24.84 -14.75 -10.92
CA ASP A 155 -25.21 -14.36 -12.29
C ASP A 155 -24.01 -14.13 -13.22
N ILE A 156 -22.95 -14.91 -13.01
CA ILE A 156 -21.78 -14.94 -13.90
C ILE A 156 -21.99 -15.98 -15.01
N SER A 157 -21.33 -15.81 -16.16
CA SER A 157 -21.39 -16.75 -17.28
C SER A 157 -20.88 -18.14 -16.85
N GLU A 158 -21.50 -19.20 -17.35
CA GLU A 158 -20.99 -20.56 -17.18
C GLU A 158 -19.65 -20.71 -17.92
N GLY A 159 -18.66 -21.31 -17.26
CA GLY A 159 -17.37 -21.53 -17.89
C GLY A 159 -16.25 -21.89 -16.90
N THR A 160 -15.04 -21.93 -17.43
CA THR A 160 -13.82 -22.14 -16.64
C THR A 160 -13.12 -20.81 -16.44
N TYR A 161 -12.88 -20.44 -15.20
CA TYR A 161 -12.22 -19.19 -14.84
C TYR A 161 -10.79 -19.42 -14.36
N GLN A 162 -9.87 -18.58 -14.81
CA GLN A 162 -8.51 -18.50 -14.25
C GLN A 162 -8.50 -17.44 -13.15
N ILE A 163 -8.13 -17.82 -11.94
CA ILE A 163 -7.99 -16.90 -10.81
C ILE A 163 -6.51 -16.56 -10.63
N LYS A 164 -6.18 -15.26 -10.60
CA LYS A 164 -4.85 -14.73 -10.26
C LYS A 164 -4.97 -13.89 -8.99
N VAL A 165 -4.23 -14.24 -7.95
CA VAL A 165 -4.27 -13.54 -6.66
C VAL A 165 -2.92 -12.87 -6.40
N TYR A 166 -2.87 -11.56 -6.50
CA TYR A 166 -1.69 -10.77 -6.09
C TYR A 166 -1.82 -10.35 -4.64
N ARG A 167 -0.80 -10.60 -3.86
CA ARG A 167 -0.82 -10.33 -2.42
C ARG A 167 0.40 -9.56 -1.96
N ILE A 168 0.15 -8.51 -1.15
CA ILE A 168 1.17 -7.79 -0.38
C ILE A 168 0.85 -7.95 1.10
N ASN A 169 1.83 -8.37 1.84
CA ASN A 169 1.79 -8.44 3.30
C ASN A 169 3.24 -8.45 3.84
N GLU A 170 3.40 -8.60 5.13
CA GLU A 170 4.73 -8.66 5.77
C GLU A 170 5.67 -9.73 5.18
N LYS A 171 5.14 -10.78 4.54
CA LYS A 171 5.93 -11.87 3.94
C LYS A 171 6.14 -11.73 2.43
N ASN A 172 5.38 -10.83 1.76
CA ASN A 172 5.40 -10.73 0.31
C ASN A 172 5.26 -9.26 -0.12
N GLY A 173 6.13 -8.79 -1.00
CA GLY A 173 6.07 -7.47 -1.60
C GLY A 173 6.45 -6.31 -0.66
N SER A 174 6.97 -6.58 0.51
CA SER A 174 7.37 -5.57 1.48
C SER A 174 8.89 -5.43 1.55
N VAL A 175 9.42 -4.35 1.00
CA VAL A 175 10.84 -4.00 1.14
C VAL A 175 11.23 -3.83 2.60
N PHE A 176 10.33 -3.25 3.40
CA PHE A 176 10.56 -3.05 4.83
C PHE A 176 10.75 -4.36 5.58
N SER A 177 9.91 -5.36 5.30
CA SER A 177 9.99 -6.68 5.95
C SER A 177 11.26 -7.43 5.55
N ILE A 178 11.64 -7.42 4.28
CA ILE A 178 12.89 -8.06 3.83
C ILE A 178 14.11 -7.37 4.45
N TRP A 179 14.08 -6.04 4.56
CA TRP A 179 15.14 -5.30 5.23
C TRP A 179 15.22 -5.62 6.74
N SER A 180 14.09 -5.85 7.39
CA SER A 180 14.05 -6.29 8.79
C SER A 180 14.66 -7.68 8.98
N GLU A 181 14.46 -8.60 8.03
CA GLU A 181 15.12 -9.93 8.04
C GLU A 181 16.64 -9.85 7.90
N MET A 182 17.16 -8.75 7.33
CA MET A 182 18.59 -8.43 7.26
C MET A 182 19.05 -7.56 8.45
N GLU A 183 18.34 -7.59 9.56
CA GLU A 183 18.65 -6.83 10.77
C GLU A 183 18.86 -5.31 10.51
N TYR A 184 18.14 -4.78 9.53
CA TYR A 184 18.24 -3.38 9.08
C TYR A 184 19.66 -2.97 8.65
N GLU A 185 20.37 -3.86 7.94
CA GLU A 185 21.72 -3.62 7.42
C GLU A 185 21.80 -2.26 6.70
N LYS A 186 22.83 -1.47 7.06
CA LYS A 186 23.04 -0.10 6.53
C LYS A 186 24.03 -0.08 5.37
N GLN A 187 24.99 -1.02 5.35
CA GLN A 187 26.05 -1.05 4.34
C GLN A 187 25.65 -1.89 3.13
N LEU A 188 24.60 -1.46 2.44
CA LEU A 188 24.06 -2.15 1.28
C LEU A 188 24.87 -1.82 0.01
N SER A 189 25.29 -2.86 -0.70
CA SER A 189 25.94 -2.75 -2.00
C SER A 189 24.91 -2.48 -3.13
N ARG A 190 25.40 -2.10 -4.31
CA ARG A 190 24.55 -2.00 -5.51
C ARG A 190 23.85 -3.31 -5.88
N ASN A 191 24.48 -4.44 -5.55
CA ASN A 191 23.89 -5.76 -5.83
C ASN A 191 22.74 -6.06 -4.85
N ASP A 192 22.86 -5.63 -3.59
CA ASP A 192 21.79 -5.76 -2.62
C ASP A 192 20.57 -4.92 -3.03
N ILE A 193 20.76 -3.69 -3.50
CA ILE A 193 19.67 -2.87 -4.06
C ILE A 193 19.01 -3.56 -5.26
N LYS A 194 19.78 -4.16 -6.17
CA LYS A 194 19.20 -4.95 -7.29
C LYS A 194 18.43 -6.17 -6.79
N TYR A 195 18.93 -6.82 -5.75
CA TYR A 195 18.24 -7.93 -5.11
C TYR A 195 16.89 -7.48 -4.54
N PHE A 196 16.84 -6.40 -3.74
CA PHE A 196 15.60 -5.85 -3.21
C PHE A 196 14.59 -5.52 -4.31
N ARG A 197 15.00 -4.86 -5.39
CA ARG A 197 14.12 -4.55 -6.53
C ARG A 197 13.48 -5.77 -7.17
N ARG A 198 14.14 -6.93 -7.10
CA ARG A 198 13.67 -8.18 -7.70
C ARG A 198 12.80 -9.01 -6.77
N VAL A 199 13.07 -8.98 -5.46
CA VAL A 199 12.37 -9.83 -4.50
C VAL A 199 11.19 -9.14 -3.82
N CYS A 200 11.19 -7.80 -3.79
CA CYS A 200 10.09 -7.00 -3.24
C CYS A 200 8.96 -6.87 -4.25
N GLU A 201 8.45 -8.00 -4.73
CA GLU A 201 7.34 -8.09 -5.67
C GLU A 201 6.16 -8.79 -5.00
N PRO A 202 4.91 -8.44 -5.37
CA PRO A 202 3.74 -9.15 -4.88
C PRO A 202 3.82 -10.63 -5.24
N LYS A 203 3.41 -11.46 -4.32
CA LYS A 203 3.24 -12.88 -4.63
C LYS A 203 2.02 -13.07 -5.52
N LEU A 204 2.20 -13.80 -6.61
CA LEU A 204 1.14 -14.31 -7.48
C LEU A 204 0.68 -15.67 -6.96
#